data_1e51360f55b97b9fc598378e47d226c2
#
_entry.id   1e51360f55b97b9fc598378e47d226c2
#
_cell.length_a   1.000
_cell.length_b   1.000
_cell.length_c   1.000
_cell.angle_alpha   90.00
_cell.angle_beta   90.00
_cell.angle_gamma   90.00
#
_symmetry.space_group_name_H-M   'P 1'
#
loop_
_entity.id
_entity.type
_entity.pdbx_description
1 polymer ?
#
loop_
_entity_poly.entity_id
_entity_poly.type
_entity_poly.pdbx_seq_one_letter_code
_entity_poly.pdbx_strand_id
1 'polypeptide(L)'
;MTGARAPAAGRAVSPLRNPDGTAPGLAPVTGDTGEASARELIEGLKTKGRGPRTGYDRDEFGYAWMDTADGVPLARNGCDTRNDLLRRDGRDLRFRAGSDCVVIAMTLDDPYTGTTIEWRKQKAAEVQIDHVVPLSYSWQMGSSRWSESKREQIANDVLNLIPVQGRANSAKGDSGPAAWLPPDKRIRCAYAVRFAQVAVKYELPVTAPDKEMMLKQCGG
;
A
#
# COMPACT_ATOMS: atom_id res chain seq x y z
N MET A 1 -32.46 -5.24 2.49
CA MET A 1 -31.02 -5.54 2.41
C MET A 1 -30.50 -4.92 1.12
N THR A 2 -30.01 -3.69 1.20
CA THR A 2 -29.45 -2.96 0.06
C THR A 2 -28.00 -3.37 -0.09
N GLY A 3 -27.74 -4.30 -1.05
CA GLY A 3 -26.38 -4.70 -1.38
C GLY A 3 -25.57 -3.49 -1.87
N ALA A 4 -24.55 -3.12 -1.14
CA ALA A 4 -23.56 -2.15 -1.58
C ALA A 4 -22.93 -2.71 -2.88
N ARG A 5 -23.24 -2.05 -3.99
CA ARG A 5 -22.67 -2.36 -5.31
C ARG A 5 -21.15 -2.14 -5.20
N ALA A 6 -20.36 -3.19 -5.43
CA ALA A 6 -18.91 -3.07 -5.53
C ALA A 6 -18.57 -1.92 -6.50
N PRO A 7 -17.62 -1.04 -6.17
CA PRO A 7 -17.20 0.00 -7.08
C PRO A 7 -16.73 -0.67 -8.38
N ALA A 8 -17.17 -0.15 -9.50
CA ALA A 8 -16.69 -0.58 -10.81
C ALA A 8 -15.16 -0.45 -10.81
N ALA A 9 -14.46 -1.46 -11.33
CA ALA A 9 -13.00 -1.46 -11.48
C ALA A 9 -12.58 -0.13 -12.12
N GLY A 10 -12.13 0.80 -11.27
CA GLY A 10 -11.95 2.19 -11.62
C GLY A 10 -10.53 2.47 -12.06
N ARG A 11 -10.40 3.51 -12.85
CA ARG A 11 -9.10 4.09 -13.20
C ARG A 11 -8.36 4.47 -11.91
N ALA A 12 -7.05 4.23 -11.88
CA ALA A 12 -6.18 4.60 -10.75
C ALA A 12 -6.38 6.05 -10.31
N VAL A 13 -6.41 6.28 -8.99
CA VAL A 13 -6.67 7.58 -8.38
C VAL A 13 -5.39 8.11 -7.74
N SER A 14 -5.18 9.43 -7.84
CA SER A 14 -4.06 10.08 -7.14
C SER A 14 -4.22 9.91 -5.62
N PRO A 15 -3.16 9.57 -4.88
CA PRO A 15 -3.21 9.40 -3.43
C PRO A 15 -3.71 10.66 -2.69
N LEU A 16 -3.48 11.85 -3.23
CA LEU A 16 -4.04 13.09 -2.65
C LEU A 16 -5.58 13.13 -2.65
N ARG A 17 -6.23 12.37 -3.54
CA ARG A 17 -7.68 12.23 -3.61
C ARG A 17 -8.19 10.90 -3.08
N ASN A 18 -7.31 10.12 -2.48
CA ASN A 18 -7.57 8.79 -1.93
C ASN A 18 -6.88 8.63 -0.56
N PRO A 19 -7.24 9.46 0.43
CA PRO A 19 -6.54 9.53 1.72
C PRO A 19 -6.79 8.30 2.62
N ASP A 20 -7.80 7.50 2.33
CA ASP A 20 -8.13 6.26 3.05
C ASP A 20 -7.69 4.99 2.33
N GLY A 21 -7.20 5.10 1.09
CA GLY A 21 -6.73 3.98 0.30
C GLY A 21 -7.83 3.09 -0.31
N THR A 22 -9.10 3.48 -0.22
CA THR A 22 -10.23 2.66 -0.70
C THR A 22 -10.43 2.67 -2.22
N ALA A 23 -9.91 3.69 -2.90
CA ALA A 23 -9.93 3.77 -4.36
C ALA A 23 -8.72 3.06 -5.01
N PRO A 24 -8.82 2.65 -6.29
CA PRO A 24 -7.79 1.87 -6.96
C PRO A 24 -6.46 2.59 -7.18
N GLY A 25 -5.37 1.82 -7.13
CA GLY A 25 -4.06 2.13 -7.68
C GLY A 25 -3.36 3.36 -7.12
N LEU A 26 -2.36 3.81 -7.87
CA LEU A 26 -1.64 5.06 -7.68
C LEU A 26 -1.57 5.80 -9.01
N ALA A 27 -2.42 6.81 -9.22
CA ALA A 27 -2.23 7.73 -10.34
C ALA A 27 -1.17 8.79 -10.00
N PRO A 28 -0.45 9.31 -11.02
CA PRO A 28 0.52 10.36 -10.82
C PRO A 28 -0.06 11.57 -10.06
N VAL A 29 0.76 12.18 -9.23
CA VAL A 29 0.53 13.54 -8.73
C VAL A 29 0.92 14.49 -9.87
N THR A 30 0.04 15.41 -10.22
CA THR A 30 0.22 16.31 -11.36
C THR A 30 -0.15 17.74 -11.01
N GLY A 31 0.54 18.68 -11.64
CA GLY A 31 0.32 20.12 -11.51
C GLY A 31 0.88 20.70 -10.21
N ASP A 32 1.20 21.99 -10.25
CA ASP A 32 1.89 22.71 -9.17
C ASP A 32 1.16 22.61 -7.82
N THR A 33 -0.17 22.71 -7.82
CA THR A 33 -0.98 22.55 -6.60
C THR A 33 -0.88 21.13 -6.01
N GLY A 34 -0.86 20.10 -6.86
CA GLY A 34 -0.69 18.73 -6.41
C GLY A 34 0.70 18.48 -5.83
N GLU A 35 1.73 19.00 -6.49
CA GLU A 35 3.11 18.90 -6.01
C GLU A 35 3.31 19.67 -4.70
N ALA A 36 2.75 20.88 -4.59
CA ALA A 36 2.79 21.66 -3.35
C ALA A 36 2.13 20.92 -2.18
N SER A 37 0.94 20.35 -2.39
CA SER A 37 0.25 19.56 -1.36
C SER A 37 1.02 18.29 -0.97
N ALA A 38 1.66 17.63 -1.94
CA ALA A 38 2.52 16.47 -1.68
C ALA A 38 3.73 16.86 -0.81
N ARG A 39 4.38 17.97 -1.13
CA ARG A 39 5.53 18.49 -0.38
C ARG A 39 5.13 18.85 1.05
N GLU A 40 4.05 19.61 1.23
CA GLU A 40 3.54 19.98 2.56
C GLU A 40 3.31 18.74 3.45
N LEU A 41 2.66 17.71 2.91
CA LEU A 41 2.45 16.45 3.62
C LEU A 41 3.79 15.81 4.05
N ILE A 42 4.76 15.73 3.13
CA ILE A 42 6.06 15.10 3.39
C ILE A 42 6.89 15.95 4.35
N GLU A 43 6.87 17.28 4.22
CA GLU A 43 7.57 18.21 5.12
C GLU A 43 7.09 18.11 6.56
N GLY A 44 5.82 17.78 6.78
CA GLY A 44 5.24 17.52 8.11
C GLY A 44 5.74 16.24 8.79
N LEU A 45 6.40 15.33 8.09
CA LEU A 45 6.86 14.06 8.68
C LEU A 45 8.00 14.29 9.69
N LYS A 46 7.86 13.65 10.85
CA LYS A 46 8.94 13.57 11.84
C LYS A 46 10.04 12.63 11.34
N THR A 47 11.29 12.94 11.68
CA THR A 47 12.44 12.11 11.31
C THR A 47 13.09 11.47 12.53
N LYS A 48 13.64 10.27 12.30
CA LYS A 48 14.37 9.49 13.29
C LYS A 48 15.33 8.52 12.60
N GLY A 49 16.42 8.14 13.23
CA GLY A 49 17.27 7.03 12.78
C GLY A 49 16.55 5.69 12.91
N ARG A 50 16.85 4.73 12.05
CA ARG A 50 16.32 3.36 12.19
C ARG A 50 16.74 2.74 13.51
N GLY A 51 15.80 2.16 14.21
CA GLY A 51 16.04 1.30 15.37
C GLY A 51 16.49 -0.11 14.96
N PRO A 52 16.81 -0.95 15.96
CA PRO A 52 17.18 -2.34 15.72
C PRO A 52 16.00 -3.15 15.13
N ARG A 53 16.35 -4.19 14.35
CA ARG A 53 15.39 -5.17 13.85
C ARG A 53 15.17 -6.34 14.84
N THR A 54 15.86 -6.33 15.96
CA THR A 54 15.78 -7.38 16.98
C THR A 54 14.33 -7.63 17.40
N GLY A 55 13.93 -8.90 17.45
CA GLY A 55 12.56 -9.32 17.79
C GLY A 55 11.54 -9.13 16.66
N TYR A 56 11.93 -8.66 15.49
CA TYR A 56 11.00 -8.60 14.37
C TYR A 56 10.68 -10.02 13.89
N ASP A 57 9.41 -10.35 13.91
CA ASP A 57 8.80 -11.43 13.18
C ASP A 57 7.55 -10.90 12.45
N ARG A 58 7.20 -11.51 11.33
CA ARG A 58 6.00 -11.13 10.60
C ARG A 58 4.73 -11.48 11.40
N ASP A 59 4.77 -12.53 12.19
CA ASP A 59 3.66 -12.98 13.02
C ASP A 59 3.30 -11.99 14.14
N GLU A 60 4.22 -11.08 14.50
CA GLU A 60 3.96 -9.96 15.40
C GLU A 60 2.90 -8.98 14.88
N PHE A 61 2.53 -9.09 13.60
CA PHE A 61 1.51 -8.28 12.93
C PHE A 61 0.21 -9.05 12.67
N GLY A 62 -0.01 -10.15 13.39
CA GLY A 62 -1.15 -11.05 13.23
C GLY A 62 -1.04 -11.98 12.03
N TYR A 63 -2.06 -12.79 11.81
CA TYR A 63 -2.09 -13.68 10.66
C TYR A 63 -2.32 -12.91 9.35
N ALA A 64 -1.87 -13.49 8.24
CA ALA A 64 -1.90 -12.81 6.95
C ALA A 64 -3.34 -12.52 6.47
N TRP A 65 -3.57 -11.31 6.01
CA TRP A 65 -4.80 -10.86 5.33
C TRP A 65 -6.06 -10.93 6.20
N MET A 66 -5.96 -10.47 7.43
CA MET A 66 -7.05 -10.47 8.41
C MET A 66 -8.25 -9.64 7.93
N ASP A 67 -9.42 -10.26 7.82
CA ASP A 67 -10.69 -9.53 7.72
C ASP A 67 -11.13 -8.91 9.07
N THR A 68 -10.52 -9.37 10.16
CA THR A 68 -10.91 -9.01 11.54
C THR A 68 -10.12 -7.84 12.12
N ALA A 69 -9.17 -7.24 11.40
CA ALA A 69 -8.44 -6.09 11.87
C ALA A 69 -9.38 -4.89 12.09
N ASP A 70 -9.49 -4.44 13.34
CA ASP A 70 -10.42 -3.35 13.68
C ASP A 70 -9.91 -1.98 13.23
N GLY A 71 -10.83 -1.08 12.88
CA GLY A 71 -10.54 0.32 12.62
C GLY A 71 -9.86 0.61 11.28
N VAL A 72 -9.80 -0.37 10.37
CA VAL A 72 -9.30 -0.17 9.01
C VAL A 72 -10.41 -0.34 7.98
N PRO A 73 -10.37 0.38 6.85
CA PRO A 73 -11.37 0.23 5.79
C PRO A 73 -11.40 -1.19 5.23
N LEU A 74 -12.56 -1.63 4.78
CA LEU A 74 -12.87 -2.94 4.21
C LEU A 74 -12.79 -4.13 5.20
N ALA A 75 -12.34 -3.95 6.43
CA ALA A 75 -12.39 -5.00 7.44
C ALA A 75 -13.83 -5.45 7.75
N ARG A 76 -14.00 -6.70 8.20
CA ARG A 76 -15.26 -7.33 8.59
C ARG A 76 -16.32 -7.36 7.49
N ASN A 77 -15.89 -7.48 6.23
CA ASN A 77 -16.78 -7.60 5.09
C ASN A 77 -17.02 -9.04 4.63
N GLY A 78 -16.36 -10.02 5.27
CA GLY A 78 -16.44 -11.45 4.97
C GLY A 78 -15.44 -11.92 3.91
N CYS A 79 -14.60 -11.03 3.38
CA CYS A 79 -13.52 -11.35 2.46
C CYS A 79 -12.16 -11.07 3.13
N ASP A 80 -11.13 -11.85 2.81
CA ASP A 80 -9.79 -11.51 3.29
C ASP A 80 -9.25 -10.25 2.59
N THR A 81 -8.42 -9.49 3.30
CA THR A 81 -7.86 -8.23 2.83
C THR A 81 -7.16 -8.35 1.48
N ARG A 82 -6.48 -9.48 1.20
CA ARG A 82 -5.85 -9.70 -0.11
C ARG A 82 -6.87 -9.70 -1.25
N ASN A 83 -7.98 -10.42 -1.08
CA ASN A 83 -9.03 -10.48 -2.11
C ASN A 83 -9.73 -9.12 -2.28
N ASP A 84 -9.92 -8.36 -1.21
CA ASP A 84 -10.45 -6.99 -1.31
C ASP A 84 -9.56 -6.08 -2.16
N LEU A 85 -8.25 -6.17 -1.99
CA LEU A 85 -7.30 -5.40 -2.78
C LEU A 85 -7.26 -5.84 -4.25
N LEU A 86 -7.30 -7.14 -4.52
CA LEU A 86 -7.40 -7.65 -5.89
C LEU A 86 -8.70 -7.17 -6.57
N ARG A 87 -9.80 -7.08 -5.81
CA ARG A 87 -11.08 -6.52 -6.31
C ARG A 87 -11.02 -5.01 -6.51
N ARG A 88 -10.34 -4.29 -5.60
CA ARG A 88 -10.19 -2.83 -5.68
C ARG A 88 -9.41 -2.41 -6.93
N ASP A 89 -8.30 -3.09 -7.21
CA ASP A 89 -7.33 -2.66 -8.22
C ASP A 89 -7.43 -3.43 -9.55
N GLY A 90 -8.02 -4.64 -9.53
CA GLY A 90 -8.12 -5.49 -10.72
C GLY A 90 -9.28 -5.11 -11.63
N ARG A 91 -9.08 -5.31 -12.94
CA ARG A 91 -10.13 -5.30 -13.98
C ARG A 91 -10.42 -6.72 -14.46
N ASP A 92 -11.52 -6.92 -15.18
CA ASP A 92 -11.89 -8.22 -15.79
C ASP A 92 -11.88 -9.36 -14.78
N LEU A 93 -12.40 -9.09 -13.58
CA LEU A 93 -12.37 -9.98 -12.44
C LEU A 93 -13.13 -11.28 -12.71
N ARG A 94 -12.48 -12.40 -12.37
CA ARG A 94 -13.14 -13.70 -12.29
C ARG A 94 -13.05 -14.23 -10.87
N PHE A 95 -14.18 -14.69 -10.36
CA PHE A 95 -14.28 -15.25 -9.01
C PHE A 95 -14.35 -16.77 -9.06
N ARG A 96 -13.96 -17.41 -7.97
CA ARG A 96 -14.15 -18.84 -7.78
C ARG A 96 -15.64 -19.15 -7.76
N ALA A 97 -16.06 -20.26 -8.37
CA ALA A 97 -17.45 -20.70 -8.35
C ALA A 97 -18.00 -20.75 -6.91
N GLY A 98 -19.17 -20.14 -6.70
CA GLY A 98 -19.81 -20.04 -5.39
C GLY A 98 -19.17 -19.08 -4.41
N SER A 99 -18.29 -18.18 -4.86
CA SER A 99 -17.67 -17.14 -4.03
C SER A 99 -17.68 -15.81 -4.75
N ASP A 100 -18.09 -14.76 -4.07
CA ASP A 100 -18.00 -13.36 -4.48
C ASP A 100 -16.75 -12.64 -3.93
N CYS A 101 -15.97 -13.34 -3.09
CA CYS A 101 -14.73 -12.85 -2.50
C CYS A 101 -13.49 -13.29 -3.29
N VAL A 102 -13.36 -14.60 -3.56
CA VAL A 102 -12.10 -15.18 -4.00
C VAL A 102 -11.84 -14.90 -5.48
N VAL A 103 -10.96 -13.96 -5.76
CA VAL A 103 -10.50 -13.63 -7.11
C VAL A 103 -9.57 -14.74 -7.63
N ILE A 104 -9.84 -15.28 -8.82
CA ILE A 104 -9.02 -16.33 -9.45
C ILE A 104 -8.35 -15.86 -10.75
N ALA A 105 -8.81 -14.78 -11.35
CA ALA A 105 -8.14 -14.12 -12.46
C ALA A 105 -8.54 -12.63 -12.51
N MET A 106 -7.65 -11.81 -13.03
CA MET A 106 -7.87 -10.38 -13.25
C MET A 106 -6.80 -9.81 -14.20
N THR A 107 -7.08 -8.63 -14.73
CA THR A 107 -6.10 -7.76 -15.38
C THR A 107 -5.67 -6.70 -14.36
N LEU A 108 -4.37 -6.57 -14.09
CA LEU A 108 -3.79 -5.53 -13.23
C LEU A 108 -2.98 -4.55 -14.06
N ASP A 109 -3.32 -3.27 -13.99
CA ASP A 109 -2.42 -2.20 -14.43
C ASP A 109 -1.45 -1.91 -13.28
N ASP A 110 -0.27 -2.54 -13.32
CA ASP A 110 0.70 -2.49 -12.21
C ASP A 110 1.25 -1.07 -11.99
N PRO A 111 1.00 -0.47 -10.83
CA PRO A 111 1.43 0.90 -10.58
C PRO A 111 2.96 1.04 -10.47
N TYR A 112 3.69 -0.01 -10.09
CA TYR A 112 5.14 0.09 -9.89
C TYR A 112 5.94 0.07 -11.18
N THR A 113 5.50 -0.70 -12.16
CA THR A 113 6.22 -0.84 -13.44
C THR A 113 5.52 -0.15 -14.60
N GLY A 114 4.25 0.22 -14.44
CA GLY A 114 3.41 0.77 -15.51
C GLY A 114 3.03 -0.26 -16.57
N THR A 115 3.20 -1.56 -16.28
CA THR A 115 2.84 -2.65 -17.19
C THR A 115 1.48 -3.25 -16.86
N THR A 116 0.81 -3.82 -17.84
CA THR A 116 -0.42 -4.58 -17.63
C THR A 116 -0.10 -6.05 -17.44
N ILE A 117 -0.69 -6.69 -16.42
CA ILE A 117 -0.46 -8.08 -16.03
C ILE A 117 -1.79 -8.84 -16.10
N GLU A 118 -1.86 -9.85 -16.97
CA GLU A 118 -2.95 -10.83 -17.00
C GLU A 118 -2.70 -11.91 -15.93
N TRP A 119 -3.24 -11.68 -14.75
CA TRP A 119 -2.96 -12.53 -13.60
C TRP A 119 -3.98 -13.66 -13.44
N ARG A 120 -3.47 -14.83 -13.01
CA ARG A 120 -4.26 -16.00 -12.60
C ARG A 120 -3.74 -16.53 -11.26
N LYS A 121 -4.64 -17.05 -10.42
CA LYS A 121 -4.32 -17.56 -9.07
C LYS A 121 -3.29 -18.69 -9.08
N GLN A 122 -3.22 -19.50 -10.15
CA GLN A 122 -2.20 -20.54 -10.32
C GLN A 122 -0.78 -19.97 -10.41
N LYS A 123 -0.65 -18.69 -10.76
CA LYS A 123 0.60 -17.94 -10.82
C LYS A 123 0.62 -16.83 -9.77
N ALA A 124 0.26 -17.18 -8.54
CA ALA A 124 0.04 -16.22 -7.45
C ALA A 124 1.21 -15.26 -7.23
N ALA A 125 2.45 -15.70 -7.47
CA ALA A 125 3.67 -14.89 -7.28
C ALA A 125 3.84 -13.76 -8.30
N GLU A 126 3.15 -13.79 -9.45
CA GLU A 126 3.24 -12.72 -10.45
C GLU A 126 2.65 -11.39 -9.94
N VAL A 127 1.62 -11.47 -9.07
CA VAL A 127 1.05 -10.31 -8.38
C VAL A 127 1.09 -10.56 -6.88
N GLN A 128 1.75 -9.67 -6.16
CA GLN A 128 1.85 -9.68 -4.71
C GLN A 128 1.19 -8.42 -4.13
N ILE A 129 0.75 -8.50 -2.89
CA ILE A 129 0.32 -7.32 -2.15
C ILE A 129 1.54 -6.77 -1.42
N ASP A 130 1.92 -5.56 -1.78
CA ASP A 130 2.99 -4.84 -1.09
C ASP A 130 2.44 -4.03 0.07
N HIS A 131 3.20 -3.98 1.16
CA HIS A 131 3.07 -2.96 2.19
C HIS A 131 3.91 -1.75 1.78
N VAL A 132 3.26 -0.65 1.40
CA VAL A 132 3.94 0.58 0.94
C VAL A 132 4.97 1.03 1.98
N VAL A 133 4.59 1.08 3.25
CA VAL A 133 5.51 1.12 4.39
C VAL A 133 5.74 -0.33 4.85
N PRO A 134 6.93 -0.92 4.59
CA PRO A 134 7.19 -2.31 4.94
C PRO A 134 7.04 -2.57 6.44
N LEU A 135 6.54 -3.75 6.83
CA LEU A 135 6.33 -4.09 8.24
C LEU A 135 7.65 -4.08 9.03
N SER A 136 8.74 -4.61 8.44
CA SER A 136 10.07 -4.55 9.05
C SER A 136 10.60 -3.11 9.17
N TYR A 137 10.29 -2.23 8.21
CA TYR A 137 10.59 -0.81 8.32
C TYR A 137 9.82 -0.18 9.48
N SER A 138 8.50 -0.41 9.55
CA SER A 138 7.66 0.13 10.63
C SER A 138 8.14 -0.32 12.01
N TRP A 139 8.58 -1.59 12.14
CA TRP A 139 9.16 -2.14 13.37
C TRP A 139 10.34 -1.31 13.86
N GLN A 140 11.30 -1.06 12.97
CA GLN A 140 12.50 -0.27 13.25
C GLN A 140 12.17 1.20 13.52
N MET A 141 11.07 1.69 12.95
CA MET A 141 10.62 3.08 13.16
C MET A 141 9.72 3.26 14.37
N GLY A 142 9.34 2.18 15.07
CA GLY A 142 8.68 2.28 16.37
C GLY A 142 7.52 1.33 16.62
N SER A 143 7.00 0.61 15.60
CA SER A 143 5.86 -0.30 15.80
C SER A 143 6.19 -1.51 16.69
N SER A 144 7.46 -1.79 16.94
CA SER A 144 7.91 -2.77 17.94
C SER A 144 7.37 -2.52 19.35
N ARG A 145 6.96 -1.28 19.64
CA ARG A 145 6.40 -0.86 20.95
C ARG A 145 4.90 -0.68 20.95
N TRP A 146 4.23 -0.94 19.81
CA TRP A 146 2.78 -0.83 19.74
C TRP A 146 2.09 -2.05 20.34
N SER A 147 0.78 -1.90 20.61
CA SER A 147 -0.07 -3.05 20.86
C SER A 147 -0.15 -3.93 19.62
N GLU A 148 -0.42 -5.21 19.82
CA GLU A 148 -0.67 -6.16 18.74
C GLU A 148 -1.76 -5.64 17.79
N SER A 149 -2.89 -5.18 18.33
CA SER A 149 -3.99 -4.62 17.53
C SER A 149 -3.54 -3.47 16.61
N LYS A 150 -2.68 -2.55 17.08
CA LYS A 150 -2.17 -1.46 16.22
C LYS A 150 -1.21 -1.99 15.13
N ARG A 151 -0.46 -3.06 15.42
CA ARG A 151 0.36 -3.74 14.41
C ARG A 151 -0.50 -4.48 13.37
N GLU A 152 -1.56 -5.16 13.81
CA GLU A 152 -2.55 -5.77 12.91
C GLU A 152 -3.22 -4.74 12.00
N GLN A 153 -3.54 -3.56 12.53
CA GLN A 153 -4.12 -2.46 11.75
C GLN A 153 -3.21 -2.07 10.58
N ILE A 154 -1.95 -1.70 10.82
CA ILE A 154 -1.04 -1.26 9.73
C ILE A 154 -0.77 -2.38 8.72
N ALA A 155 -0.81 -3.64 9.15
CA ALA A 155 -0.60 -4.80 8.29
C ALA A 155 -1.79 -5.08 7.36
N ASN A 156 -3.01 -4.68 7.75
CA ASN A 156 -4.24 -4.95 7.01
C ASN A 156 -4.94 -3.67 6.52
N ASP A 157 -4.34 -2.51 6.74
CA ASP A 157 -4.88 -1.24 6.26
C ASP A 157 -4.70 -1.10 4.75
N VAL A 158 -5.81 -1.00 4.03
CA VAL A 158 -5.83 -0.83 2.58
C VAL A 158 -5.11 0.44 2.10
N LEU A 159 -4.90 1.42 2.98
CA LEU A 159 -4.04 2.57 2.71
C LEU A 159 -2.58 2.16 2.54
N ASN A 160 -2.11 1.18 3.32
CA ASN A 160 -0.73 0.67 3.29
C ASN A 160 -0.52 -0.45 2.26
N LEU A 161 -1.58 -0.91 1.62
CA LEU A 161 -1.56 -2.13 0.82
C LEU A 161 -1.89 -1.86 -0.65
N ILE A 162 -1.08 -2.43 -1.55
CA ILE A 162 -1.28 -2.29 -3.00
C ILE A 162 -0.85 -3.55 -3.76
N PRO A 163 -1.70 -4.08 -4.67
CA PRO A 163 -1.29 -5.16 -5.58
C PRO A 163 -0.29 -4.64 -6.61
N VAL A 164 0.82 -5.34 -6.76
CA VAL A 164 1.91 -4.95 -7.65
C VAL A 164 2.58 -6.16 -8.27
N GLN A 165 3.41 -5.94 -9.30
CA GLN A 165 4.26 -6.97 -9.89
C GLN A 165 5.17 -7.59 -8.82
N GLY A 166 5.14 -8.93 -8.70
CA GLY A 166 5.87 -9.66 -7.66
C GLY A 166 7.39 -9.45 -7.70
N ARG A 167 7.99 -9.31 -8.90
CA ARG A 167 9.43 -9.03 -9.02
C ARG A 167 9.80 -7.64 -8.49
N ALA A 168 8.98 -6.62 -8.78
CA ALA A 168 9.19 -5.26 -8.27
C ALA A 168 9.06 -5.23 -6.74
N ASN A 169 8.05 -5.93 -6.19
CA ASN A 169 7.88 -6.08 -4.74
C ASN A 169 9.07 -6.78 -4.08
N SER A 170 9.54 -7.89 -4.67
CA SER A 170 10.72 -8.61 -4.16
C SER A 170 11.99 -7.75 -4.19
N ALA A 171 12.16 -6.91 -5.22
CA ALA A 171 13.28 -5.98 -5.33
C ALA A 171 13.19 -4.84 -4.27
N LYS A 172 11.99 -4.42 -3.90
CA LYS A 172 11.77 -3.44 -2.84
C LYS A 172 12.15 -4.00 -1.46
N GLY A 173 11.69 -5.22 -1.16
CA GLY A 173 11.90 -5.82 0.17
C GLY A 173 11.39 -4.93 1.30
N ASP A 174 12.24 -4.66 2.29
CA ASP A 174 11.97 -3.80 3.44
C ASP A 174 12.58 -2.39 3.32
N SER A 175 12.85 -1.97 2.08
CA SER A 175 13.46 -0.66 1.78
C SER A 175 12.49 0.49 1.99
N GLY A 176 13.02 1.60 2.52
CA GLY A 176 12.37 2.90 2.43
C GLY A 176 12.67 3.61 1.10
N PRO A 177 12.04 4.79 0.85
CA PRO A 177 12.16 5.53 -0.40
C PRO A 177 13.59 5.93 -0.81
N ALA A 178 14.51 6.10 0.15
CA ALA A 178 15.90 6.41 -0.15
C ALA A 178 16.67 5.24 -0.79
N ALA A 179 16.24 3.99 -0.51
CA ALA A 179 16.91 2.79 -1.00
C ALA A 179 16.21 2.15 -2.20
N TRP A 180 14.91 2.37 -2.33
CA TRP A 180 14.13 1.85 -3.44
C TRP A 180 12.96 2.78 -3.81
N LEU A 181 12.76 2.92 -5.11
CA LEU A 181 11.62 3.61 -5.71
C LEU A 181 11.02 2.78 -6.84
N PRO A 182 9.73 2.92 -7.14
CA PRO A 182 9.11 2.28 -8.29
C PRO A 182 9.90 2.52 -9.58
N PRO A 183 10.08 1.48 -10.44
CA PRO A 183 10.71 1.63 -11.76
C PRO A 183 10.03 2.70 -12.62
N ASP A 184 8.68 2.74 -12.63
CA ASP A 184 7.95 3.80 -13.32
C ASP A 184 8.15 5.15 -12.61
N LYS A 185 8.92 6.02 -13.23
CA LYS A 185 9.23 7.35 -12.68
C LYS A 185 8.00 8.23 -12.49
N ARG A 186 6.96 8.03 -13.32
CA ARG A 186 5.74 8.86 -13.31
C ARG A 186 4.97 8.79 -12.00
N ILE A 187 5.06 7.66 -11.29
CA ILE A 187 4.30 7.46 -10.04
C ILE A 187 5.14 7.67 -8.77
N ARG A 188 6.42 8.06 -8.89
CA ARG A 188 7.31 8.14 -7.72
C ARG A 188 6.86 9.17 -6.69
N CYS A 189 6.35 10.33 -7.14
CA CYS A 189 5.73 11.28 -6.21
C CYS A 189 4.46 10.68 -5.58
N ALA A 190 3.59 10.02 -6.35
CA ALA A 190 2.41 9.36 -5.81
C ALA A 190 2.77 8.27 -4.79
N TYR A 191 3.82 7.49 -5.04
CA TYR A 191 4.34 6.52 -4.08
C TYR A 191 4.85 7.20 -2.79
N ALA A 192 5.60 8.30 -2.93
CA ALA A 192 6.09 9.10 -1.80
C ALA A 192 4.92 9.65 -0.96
N VAL A 193 3.89 10.19 -1.61
CA VAL A 193 2.66 10.66 -0.93
C VAL A 193 1.98 9.53 -0.19
N ARG A 194 1.81 8.36 -0.81
CA ARG A 194 1.18 7.20 -0.15
C ARG A 194 2.00 6.74 1.06
N PHE A 195 3.32 6.68 0.93
CA PHE A 195 4.21 6.36 2.05
C PHE A 195 4.04 7.37 3.18
N ALA A 196 4.00 8.67 2.87
CA ALA A 196 3.79 9.73 3.84
C ALA A 196 2.40 9.66 4.52
N GLN A 197 1.34 9.39 3.76
CA GLN A 197 -0.03 9.21 4.32
C GLN A 197 -0.07 8.09 5.37
N VAL A 198 0.56 6.95 5.09
CA VAL A 198 0.66 5.85 6.05
C VAL A 198 1.47 6.28 7.27
N ALA A 199 2.62 6.93 7.06
CA ALA A 199 3.46 7.41 8.15
C ALA A 199 2.71 8.41 9.05
N VAL A 200 1.95 9.34 8.49
CA VAL A 200 1.11 10.28 9.25
C VAL A 200 0.01 9.55 10.01
N LYS A 201 -0.77 8.69 9.35
CA LYS A 201 -1.89 7.95 9.97
C LYS A 201 -1.46 7.15 11.20
N TYR A 202 -0.28 6.52 11.12
CA TYR A 202 0.26 5.67 12.18
C TYR A 202 1.25 6.38 13.11
N GLU A 203 1.45 7.69 12.92
CA GLU A 203 2.40 8.50 13.70
C GLU A 203 3.83 7.93 13.67
N LEU A 204 4.19 7.29 12.55
CA LEU A 204 5.52 6.74 12.32
C LEU A 204 6.46 7.84 11.84
N PRO A 205 7.61 8.04 12.50
CA PRO A 205 8.68 8.82 11.91
C PRO A 205 9.26 8.08 10.70
N VAL A 206 9.93 8.82 9.82
CA VAL A 206 10.70 8.27 8.70
C VAL A 206 12.19 8.59 8.89
N THR A 207 13.07 7.97 8.09
CA THR A 207 14.49 8.40 8.13
C THR A 207 14.65 9.74 7.41
N ALA A 208 15.67 10.52 7.80
CA ALA A 208 15.95 11.79 7.10
C ALA A 208 16.24 11.57 5.59
N PRO A 209 17.04 10.56 5.18
CA PRO A 209 17.23 10.25 3.76
C PRO A 209 15.94 9.85 3.03
N ASP A 210 15.03 9.11 3.69
CA ASP A 210 13.74 8.76 3.07
C ASP A 210 12.88 10.01 2.83
N LYS A 211 12.81 10.92 3.81
CA LYS A 211 12.10 12.20 3.69
C LYS A 211 12.67 13.06 2.55
N GLU A 212 13.98 13.19 2.49
CA GLU A 212 14.68 13.93 1.44
C GLU A 212 14.39 13.33 0.05
N MET A 213 14.48 12.00 -0.08
CA MET A 213 14.17 11.33 -1.33
C MET A 213 12.71 11.52 -1.75
N MET A 214 11.76 11.45 -0.82
CA MET A 214 10.34 11.69 -1.12
C MET A 214 10.12 13.12 -1.62
N LEU A 215 10.72 14.14 -0.98
CA LEU A 215 10.64 15.53 -1.44
C LEU A 215 11.20 15.69 -2.85
N LYS A 216 12.35 15.06 -3.12
CA LYS A 216 12.97 15.08 -4.47
C LYS A 216 12.08 14.50 -5.55
N GLN A 217 11.22 13.52 -5.25
CA GLN A 217 10.31 12.94 -6.24
C GLN A 217 9.06 13.81 -6.50
N CYS A 218 8.77 14.81 -5.66
CA CYS A 218 7.59 15.68 -5.74
C CYS A 218 7.98 17.15 -6.07
N GLY A 219 8.79 17.34 -7.11
CA GLY A 219 9.13 18.68 -7.58
C GLY A 219 10.26 19.36 -6.79
N GLY A 220 11.16 18.57 -6.19
CA GLY A 220 12.34 19.03 -5.46
C GLY A 220 13.63 18.94 -6.28
#